data_2e0f51307517bf1af87260c3d9cde389
#
_entry.id   2e0f51307517bf1af87260c3d9cde389
#
_cell.length_a   1.000
_cell.length_b   1.000
_cell.length_c   1.000
_cell.angle_alpha   90.00
_cell.angle_beta   90.00
_cell.angle_gamma   90.00
#
_symmetry.space_group_name_H-M   'P 1'
#
loop_
_entity.id
_entity.type
_entity.pdbx_description
1 polymer ?
#
loop_
_entity_poly.entity_id
_entity_poly.type
_entity_poly.pdbx_seq_one_letter_code
_entity_poly.pdbx_strand_id
1 'polypeptide(L)'
;MPRGVFFNIPASGHINPSLPLVRELMAQGHEVIYVNTEETRAQIEVTGARFVPYPVDDELTEINKRASGGKLVDNALALAEIGARLIPFCLELLRREQPDYVIYDSLCAWAKQTAAHLSIKAIASHAVFAINPRVVRLSPRELLKMAFNYFWSHAQISPDCPPCPSRNRYQRRRISKYLEQQWCAESGLYRKGVSTRCG
;
A
#
# COMPACT_ATOMS: atom_id res chain seq x y z
N MET A 1 -18.42 -0.09 21.05
CA MET A 1 -17.66 1.07 20.53
C MET A 1 -17.19 0.70 19.13
N PRO A 2 -17.42 1.53 18.12
CA PRO A 2 -16.92 1.23 16.77
C PRO A 2 -15.39 1.21 16.78
N ARG A 3 -14.80 0.21 16.10
CA ARG A 3 -13.35 0.04 15.99
C ARG A 3 -12.92 0.33 14.56
N GLY A 4 -11.96 1.23 14.39
CA GLY A 4 -11.36 1.57 13.11
C GLY A 4 -9.87 1.26 13.06
N VAL A 5 -9.37 0.83 11.89
CA VAL A 5 -7.93 0.75 11.63
C VAL A 5 -7.56 1.80 10.61
N PHE A 6 -6.58 2.64 10.94
CA PHE A 6 -6.06 3.68 10.07
C PHE A 6 -4.68 3.30 9.54
N PHE A 7 -4.56 3.09 8.24
CA PHE A 7 -3.28 2.85 7.56
C PHE A 7 -2.78 4.11 6.89
N ASN A 8 -1.56 4.53 7.21
CA ASN A 8 -0.94 5.71 6.60
C ASN A 8 0.52 5.44 6.20
N ILE A 9 1.04 6.26 5.30
CA ILE A 9 2.46 6.24 4.95
C ILE A 9 3.27 7.09 5.95
N PRO A 10 4.57 6.80 6.14
CA PRO A 10 5.43 7.52 7.09
C PRO A 10 5.94 8.85 6.51
N ALA A 11 5.01 9.73 6.10
CA ALA A 11 5.32 11.04 5.57
C ALA A 11 4.56 12.10 6.37
N SER A 12 5.25 13.12 6.87
CA SER A 12 4.66 14.18 7.71
C SER A 12 3.51 14.90 7.03
N GLY A 13 3.57 15.09 5.69
CA GLY A 13 2.49 15.69 4.91
C GLY A 13 1.21 14.85 4.87
N HIS A 14 1.28 13.56 5.14
CA HIS A 14 0.17 12.63 5.20
C HIS A 14 -0.30 12.37 6.65
N ILE A 15 0.64 12.35 7.59
CA ILE A 15 0.34 12.11 9.00
C ILE A 15 -0.36 13.33 9.62
N ASN A 16 0.23 14.54 9.48
CA ASN A 16 -0.29 15.74 10.12
C ASN A 16 -1.77 16.02 9.83
N PRO A 17 -2.26 15.92 8.60
CA PRO A 17 -3.68 16.13 8.30
C PRO A 17 -4.59 15.05 8.89
N SER A 18 -4.08 13.84 9.17
CA SER A 18 -4.88 12.74 9.73
C SER A 18 -5.08 12.83 11.24
N LEU A 19 -4.16 13.49 11.97
CA LEU A 19 -4.23 13.56 13.44
C LEU A 19 -5.49 14.24 13.99
N PRO A 20 -5.97 15.36 13.42
CA PRO A 20 -7.25 15.96 13.86
C PRO A 20 -8.43 15.01 13.65
N LEU A 21 -8.48 14.29 12.53
CA LEU A 21 -9.52 13.30 12.27
C LEU A 21 -9.50 12.17 13.30
N VAL A 22 -8.31 11.66 13.64
CA VAL A 22 -8.16 10.59 14.63
C VAL A 22 -8.60 11.08 16.02
N ARG A 23 -8.21 12.30 16.42
CA ARG A 23 -8.68 12.90 17.70
C ARG A 23 -10.19 13.00 17.75
N GLU A 24 -10.82 13.44 16.66
CA GLU A 24 -12.28 13.56 16.60
C GLU A 24 -12.96 12.20 16.71
N LEU A 25 -12.48 11.18 16.01
CA LEU A 25 -12.99 9.81 16.14
C LEU A 25 -12.87 9.28 17.57
N MET A 26 -11.73 9.50 18.21
CA MET A 26 -11.52 9.13 19.62
C MET A 26 -12.49 9.88 20.54
N ALA A 27 -12.71 11.19 20.32
CA ALA A 27 -13.65 11.99 21.09
C ALA A 27 -15.11 11.53 20.92
N GLN A 28 -15.45 10.99 19.76
CA GLN A 28 -16.75 10.39 19.48
C GLN A 28 -16.91 8.95 20.01
N GLY A 29 -15.91 8.44 20.74
CA GLY A 29 -15.96 7.12 21.37
C GLY A 29 -15.61 5.97 20.46
N HIS A 30 -14.91 6.21 19.34
CA HIS A 30 -14.34 5.13 18.53
C HIS A 30 -13.04 4.62 19.16
N GLU A 31 -12.74 3.36 18.99
CA GLU A 31 -11.40 2.80 19.18
C GLU A 31 -10.65 2.90 17.86
N VAL A 32 -9.53 3.62 17.83
CA VAL A 32 -8.73 3.76 16.61
C VAL A 32 -7.37 3.08 16.78
N ILE A 33 -7.05 2.18 15.86
CA ILE A 33 -5.74 1.56 15.74
C ILE A 33 -5.03 2.25 14.57
N TYR A 34 -3.91 2.90 14.84
CA TYR A 34 -3.16 3.62 13.82
C TYR A 34 -1.89 2.86 13.45
N VAL A 35 -1.75 2.53 12.16
CA VAL A 35 -0.63 1.75 11.64
C VAL A 35 0.32 2.66 10.88
N ASN A 36 1.58 2.71 11.34
CA ASN A 36 2.64 3.49 10.72
C ASN A 36 4.02 2.94 11.14
N THR A 37 5.11 3.62 10.77
CA THR A 37 6.46 3.27 11.21
C THR A 37 6.75 3.75 12.64
N GLU A 38 7.69 3.10 13.32
CA GLU A 38 8.00 3.33 14.73
C GLU A 38 8.38 4.78 15.05
N GLU A 39 9.06 5.46 14.12
CA GLU A 39 9.48 6.85 14.29
C GLU A 39 8.33 7.82 14.50
N THR A 40 7.12 7.43 14.09
CA THR A 40 5.92 8.27 14.16
C THR A 40 5.07 8.01 15.39
N ARG A 41 5.41 7.01 16.22
CA ARG A 41 4.66 6.55 17.39
C ARG A 41 4.25 7.69 18.31
N ALA A 42 5.23 8.46 18.79
CA ALA A 42 4.99 9.51 19.76
C ALA A 42 3.98 10.56 19.25
N GLN A 43 4.07 10.90 17.97
CA GLN A 43 3.16 11.87 17.34
C GLN A 43 1.73 11.34 17.23
N ILE A 44 1.57 10.03 17.01
CA ILE A 44 0.28 9.39 16.84
C ILE A 44 -0.40 9.11 18.19
N GLU A 45 0.34 8.58 19.16
CA GLU A 45 -0.20 8.23 20.47
C GLU A 45 -0.77 9.43 21.25
N VAL A 46 -0.29 10.65 21.01
CA VAL A 46 -0.87 11.89 21.55
C VAL A 46 -2.33 12.09 21.13
N THR A 47 -2.80 11.42 20.07
CA THR A 47 -4.21 11.46 19.67
C THR A 47 -5.10 10.55 20.51
N GLY A 48 -4.54 9.67 21.33
CA GLY A 48 -5.24 8.61 22.05
C GLY A 48 -5.42 7.31 21.25
N ALA A 49 -5.01 7.28 19.98
CA ALA A 49 -5.07 6.07 19.17
C ALA A 49 -4.05 5.02 19.62
N ARG A 50 -4.42 3.75 19.50
CA ARG A 50 -3.50 2.63 19.71
C ARG A 50 -2.55 2.50 18.51
N PHE A 51 -1.27 2.67 18.73
CA PHE A 51 -0.27 2.56 17.67
C PHE A 51 0.12 1.10 17.41
N VAL A 52 0.28 0.76 16.13
CA VAL A 52 0.80 -0.53 15.67
C VAL A 52 1.87 -0.27 14.61
N PRO A 53 3.11 -0.72 14.81
CA PRO A 53 4.17 -0.51 13.82
C PRO A 53 3.99 -1.41 12.60
N TYR A 54 4.33 -0.88 11.41
CA TYR A 54 4.61 -1.72 10.25
C TYR A 54 5.84 -2.60 10.53
N PRO A 55 5.87 -3.85 10.04
CA PRO A 55 7.05 -4.69 10.08
C PRO A 55 8.07 -4.15 9.07
N VAL A 56 8.95 -3.24 9.51
CA VAL A 56 9.98 -2.64 8.67
C VAL A 56 11.26 -3.45 8.82
N ASP A 57 11.76 -3.99 7.71
CA ASP A 57 13.07 -4.62 7.59
C ASP A 57 14.03 -3.74 6.76
N ASP A 58 15.30 -4.15 6.66
CA ASP A 58 16.30 -3.43 5.90
C ASP A 58 15.93 -3.29 4.42
N GLU A 59 15.24 -4.28 3.87
CA GLU A 59 14.81 -4.29 2.48
C GLU A 59 13.68 -3.28 2.22
N LEU A 60 12.69 -3.20 3.10
CA LEU A 60 11.64 -2.18 3.05
C LEU A 60 12.21 -0.77 3.21
N THR A 61 13.19 -0.61 4.11
CA THR A 61 13.89 0.66 4.28
C THR A 61 14.60 1.10 3.00
N GLU A 62 15.26 0.18 2.31
CA GLU A 62 15.96 0.48 1.06
C GLU A 62 14.98 0.80 -0.09
N ILE A 63 13.84 0.11 -0.17
CA ILE A 63 12.77 0.42 -1.12
C ILE A 63 12.23 1.83 -0.86
N ASN A 64 12.00 2.19 0.39
CA ASN A 64 11.47 3.51 0.77
C ASN A 64 12.46 4.64 0.43
N LYS A 65 13.77 4.43 0.63
CA LYS A 65 14.81 5.38 0.19
C LYS A 65 14.78 5.59 -1.32
N ARG A 66 14.62 4.53 -2.11
CA ARG A 66 14.49 4.64 -3.58
C ARG A 66 13.24 5.42 -3.97
N ALA A 67 12.13 5.23 -3.26
CA ALA A 67 10.89 5.98 -3.48
C ALA A 67 11.05 7.48 -3.22
N SER A 68 11.89 7.87 -2.27
CA SER A 68 12.03 9.28 -1.86
C SER A 68 12.87 10.14 -2.80
N GLY A 69 13.65 9.55 -3.70
CA GLY A 69 14.57 10.28 -4.60
C GLY A 69 14.28 10.13 -6.09
N GLY A 70 13.27 9.35 -6.45
CA GLY A 70 13.05 8.90 -7.82
C GLY A 70 12.04 9.71 -8.65
N LYS A 71 11.90 9.32 -9.91
CA LYS A 71 10.84 9.79 -10.79
C LYS A 71 9.48 9.23 -10.31
N LEU A 72 8.38 9.84 -10.74
CA LEU A 72 7.02 9.42 -10.36
C LEU A 72 6.77 7.91 -10.59
N VAL A 73 7.32 7.35 -11.66
CA VAL A 73 7.19 5.92 -11.99
C VAL A 73 7.95 5.05 -10.98
N ASP A 74 9.16 5.47 -10.58
CA ASP A 74 9.98 4.74 -9.61
C ASP A 74 9.30 4.72 -8.24
N ASN A 75 8.69 5.85 -7.84
CA ASN A 75 7.90 5.96 -6.62
C ASN A 75 6.67 5.04 -6.65
N ALA A 76 5.95 5.00 -7.78
CA ALA A 76 4.78 4.12 -7.93
C ALA A 76 5.16 2.63 -7.86
N LEU A 77 6.28 2.25 -8.49
CA LEU A 77 6.80 0.87 -8.42
C LEU A 77 7.25 0.51 -7.00
N ALA A 78 7.95 1.43 -6.31
CA ALA A 78 8.35 1.22 -4.93
C ALA A 78 7.15 1.06 -3.99
N LEU A 79 6.11 1.89 -4.13
CA LEU A 79 4.88 1.76 -3.36
C LEU A 79 4.15 0.43 -3.64
N ALA A 80 4.16 -0.04 -4.89
CA ALA A 80 3.59 -1.35 -5.22
C ALA A 80 4.38 -2.50 -4.59
N GLU A 81 5.72 -2.41 -4.56
CA GLU A 81 6.60 -3.40 -3.94
C GLU A 81 6.42 -3.41 -2.41
N ILE A 82 6.38 -2.24 -1.77
CA ILE A 82 6.06 -2.09 -0.34
C ILE A 82 4.70 -2.71 -0.05
N GLY A 83 3.70 -2.38 -0.85
CA GLY A 83 2.34 -2.90 -0.70
C GLY A 83 2.29 -4.42 -0.74
N ALA A 84 2.95 -5.05 -1.72
CA ALA A 84 2.99 -6.51 -1.82
C ALA A 84 3.58 -7.19 -0.57
N ARG A 85 4.51 -6.54 0.12
CA ARG A 85 5.14 -7.06 1.35
C ARG A 85 4.27 -6.83 2.59
N LEU A 86 3.51 -5.73 2.62
CA LEU A 86 2.67 -5.37 3.76
C LEU A 86 1.31 -6.09 3.76
N ILE A 87 0.84 -6.63 2.63
CA ILE A 87 -0.44 -7.32 2.53
C ILE A 87 -0.61 -8.44 3.59
N PRO A 88 0.36 -9.37 3.80
CA PRO A 88 0.20 -10.42 4.79
C PRO A 88 0.00 -9.88 6.20
N PHE A 89 0.82 -8.91 6.61
CA PHE A 89 0.69 -8.23 7.89
C PHE A 89 -0.68 -7.55 8.04
N CYS A 90 -1.14 -6.83 7.01
CA CYS A 90 -2.43 -6.16 7.04
C CYS A 90 -3.59 -7.16 7.16
N LEU A 91 -3.53 -8.30 6.45
CA LEU A 91 -4.54 -9.36 6.55
C LEU A 91 -4.58 -9.95 7.96
N GLU A 92 -3.43 -10.27 8.54
CA GLU A 92 -3.33 -10.80 9.89
C GLU A 92 -3.87 -9.79 10.92
N LEU A 93 -3.46 -8.52 10.82
CA LEU A 93 -3.93 -7.46 11.71
C LEU A 93 -5.45 -7.29 11.63
N LEU A 94 -6.01 -7.19 10.42
CA LEU A 94 -7.45 -6.97 10.25
C LEU A 94 -8.28 -8.19 10.69
N ARG A 95 -7.78 -9.41 10.51
CA ARG A 95 -8.43 -10.64 11.01
C ARG A 95 -8.42 -10.71 12.54
N ARG A 96 -7.32 -10.30 13.16
CA ARG A 96 -7.19 -10.29 14.62
C ARG A 96 -8.04 -9.21 15.27
N GLU A 97 -7.99 -8.00 14.75
CA GLU A 97 -8.65 -6.84 15.33
C GLU A 97 -10.15 -6.76 15.00
N GLN A 98 -10.59 -7.37 13.90
CA GLN A 98 -11.98 -7.38 13.42
C GLN A 98 -12.63 -5.99 13.42
N PRO A 99 -12.04 -4.98 12.75
CA PRO A 99 -12.56 -3.63 12.80
C PRO A 99 -13.87 -3.49 12.01
N ASP A 100 -14.69 -2.53 12.43
CA ASP A 100 -15.93 -2.16 11.74
C ASP A 100 -15.64 -1.43 10.41
N TYR A 101 -14.49 -0.74 10.34
CA TYR A 101 -14.07 0.00 9.16
C TYR A 101 -12.55 0.17 9.10
N VAL A 102 -12.07 0.44 7.91
CA VAL A 102 -10.66 0.79 7.63
C VAL A 102 -10.62 2.19 7.03
N ILE A 103 -9.76 3.06 7.55
CA ILE A 103 -9.37 4.31 6.90
C ILE A 103 -7.96 4.08 6.33
N TYR A 104 -7.74 4.51 5.10
CA TYR A 104 -6.43 4.35 4.48
C TYR A 104 -6.03 5.61 3.72
N ASP A 105 -4.77 5.98 3.82
CA ASP A 105 -4.21 7.02 2.95
C ASP A 105 -4.28 6.57 1.49
N SER A 106 -4.55 7.48 0.59
CA SER A 106 -4.72 7.21 -0.84
C SER A 106 -3.53 6.48 -1.50
N LEU A 107 -2.35 6.56 -0.90
CA LEU A 107 -1.15 5.85 -1.35
C LEU A 107 -1.03 4.44 -0.74
N CYS A 108 -1.81 4.11 0.29
CA CYS A 108 -1.82 2.79 0.94
C CYS A 108 -2.72 1.79 0.19
N ALA A 109 -2.38 1.47 -1.06
CA ALA A 109 -3.17 0.54 -1.89
C ALA A 109 -3.32 -0.85 -1.24
N TRP A 110 -2.34 -1.31 -0.47
CA TRP A 110 -2.37 -2.58 0.27
C TRP A 110 -3.50 -2.62 1.30
N ALA A 111 -3.75 -1.52 2.00
CA ALA A 111 -4.83 -1.44 2.98
C ALA A 111 -6.22 -1.50 2.31
N LYS A 112 -6.38 -0.82 1.15
CA LYS A 112 -7.60 -0.91 0.34
C LYS A 112 -7.87 -2.33 -0.12
N GLN A 113 -6.84 -3.01 -0.64
CA GLN A 113 -6.95 -4.38 -1.17
C GLN A 113 -7.30 -5.38 -0.07
N THR A 114 -6.65 -5.29 1.09
CA THR A 114 -6.90 -6.18 2.22
C THR A 114 -8.28 -5.97 2.83
N ALA A 115 -8.73 -4.72 2.96
CA ALA A 115 -10.08 -4.40 3.43
C ALA A 115 -11.16 -4.95 2.45
N ALA A 116 -10.93 -4.79 1.14
CA ALA A 116 -11.83 -5.33 0.12
C ALA A 116 -11.88 -6.87 0.16
N HIS A 117 -10.73 -7.54 0.31
CA HIS A 117 -10.65 -9.00 0.43
C HIS A 117 -11.42 -9.53 1.65
N LEU A 118 -11.37 -8.81 2.76
CA LEU A 118 -12.08 -9.17 3.99
C LEU A 118 -13.51 -8.60 4.08
N SER A 119 -14.00 -7.95 3.02
CA SER A 119 -15.33 -7.30 2.97
C SER A 119 -15.54 -6.26 4.07
N ILE A 120 -14.47 -5.60 4.53
CA ILE A 120 -14.51 -4.53 5.52
C ILE A 120 -14.75 -3.19 4.80
N LYS A 121 -15.61 -2.33 5.37
CA LYS A 121 -15.84 -0.97 4.85
C LYS A 121 -14.53 -0.19 4.83
N ALA A 122 -14.18 0.39 3.68
CA ALA A 122 -12.92 1.13 3.51
C ALA A 122 -13.18 2.57 3.08
N ILE A 123 -12.52 3.51 3.75
CA ILE A 123 -12.65 4.96 3.55
C ILE A 123 -11.28 5.49 3.12
N ALA A 124 -11.21 6.13 1.97
CA ALA A 124 -9.98 6.76 1.50
C ALA A 124 -9.76 8.12 2.15
N SER A 125 -8.59 8.35 2.74
CA SER A 125 -8.13 9.64 3.21
C SER A 125 -7.14 10.23 2.19
N HIS A 126 -7.41 11.45 1.75
CA HIS A 126 -6.56 12.14 0.80
C HIS A 126 -5.85 13.30 1.50
N ALA A 127 -4.55 13.16 1.74
CA ALA A 127 -3.71 14.23 2.30
C ALA A 127 -3.30 15.28 1.26
N VAL A 128 -3.46 14.95 -0.02
CA VAL A 128 -3.23 15.82 -1.17
C VAL A 128 -4.52 15.99 -1.98
N PHE A 129 -4.54 16.93 -2.91
CA PHE A 129 -5.72 17.17 -3.74
C PHE A 129 -6.22 15.89 -4.39
N ALA A 130 -7.52 15.59 -4.24
CA ALA A 130 -8.16 14.51 -4.96
C ALA A 130 -8.12 14.82 -6.46
N ILE A 131 -7.26 14.13 -7.20
CA ILE A 131 -7.23 14.24 -8.67
C ILE A 131 -8.47 13.48 -9.18
N ASN A 132 -9.53 14.25 -9.47
CA ASN A 132 -10.75 13.73 -10.05
C ASN A 132 -10.97 14.44 -11.39
N PRO A 133 -11.26 13.72 -12.50
CA PRO A 133 -11.53 14.34 -13.80
C PRO A 133 -12.65 15.38 -13.79
N ARG A 134 -13.53 15.35 -12.78
CA ARG A 134 -14.59 16.36 -12.60
C ARG A 134 -14.08 17.65 -11.94
N VAL A 135 -13.00 17.58 -11.16
CA VAL A 135 -12.42 18.71 -10.41
C VAL A 135 -11.20 19.26 -11.12
N VAL A 136 -10.36 18.41 -11.67
CA VAL A 136 -9.16 18.79 -12.41
C VAL A 136 -9.44 18.69 -13.89
N ARG A 137 -9.78 19.82 -14.51
CA ARG A 137 -9.83 19.92 -15.97
C ARG A 137 -8.41 20.11 -16.49
N LEU A 138 -7.76 19.03 -16.83
CA LEU A 138 -6.48 19.05 -17.51
C LEU A 138 -6.69 19.59 -18.93
N SER A 139 -5.93 20.61 -19.30
CA SER A 139 -5.97 21.07 -20.69
C SER A 139 -5.41 20.01 -21.64
N PRO A 140 -5.78 19.99 -22.91
CA PRO A 140 -5.22 19.04 -23.89
C PRO A 140 -3.69 19.07 -23.94
N ARG A 141 -3.09 20.25 -23.68
CA ARG A 141 -1.63 20.42 -23.60
C ARG A 141 -1.01 19.69 -22.39
N GLU A 142 -1.67 19.71 -21.24
CA GLU A 142 -1.20 19.01 -20.03
C GLU A 142 -1.36 17.51 -20.18
N LEU A 143 -2.47 17.06 -20.77
CA LEU A 143 -2.68 15.65 -21.11
C LEU A 143 -1.60 15.16 -22.10
N LEU A 144 -1.28 15.97 -23.11
CA LEU A 144 -0.23 15.65 -24.09
C LEU A 144 1.15 15.59 -23.43
N LYS A 145 1.46 16.51 -22.50
CA LYS A 145 2.71 16.47 -21.73
C LYS A 145 2.79 15.26 -20.83
N MET A 146 1.71 14.90 -20.16
CA MET A 146 1.67 13.68 -19.33
C MET A 146 1.82 12.42 -20.18
N ALA A 147 1.12 12.33 -21.30
CA ALA A 147 1.23 11.21 -22.24
C ALA A 147 2.65 11.15 -22.85
N PHE A 148 3.24 12.29 -23.24
CA PHE A 148 4.61 12.35 -23.75
C PHE A 148 5.63 11.93 -22.70
N ASN A 149 5.51 12.40 -21.45
CA ASN A 149 6.39 11.99 -20.35
C ASN A 149 6.23 10.50 -20.02
N TYR A 150 5.00 9.99 -20.06
CA TYR A 150 4.73 8.57 -19.88
C TYR A 150 5.37 7.74 -21.01
N PHE A 151 5.16 8.15 -22.27
CA PHE A 151 5.72 7.46 -23.43
C PHE A 151 7.25 7.56 -23.47
N TRP A 152 7.80 8.75 -23.12
CA TRP A 152 9.25 8.96 -23.08
C TRP A 152 9.93 8.19 -21.95
N SER A 153 9.30 8.09 -20.79
CA SER A 153 9.82 7.24 -19.70
C SER A 153 9.75 5.76 -20.05
N HIS A 154 8.75 5.34 -20.83
CA HIS A 154 8.67 3.98 -21.37
C HIS A 154 9.62 3.76 -22.56
N ALA A 155 9.88 4.76 -23.39
CA ALA A 155 10.81 4.67 -24.52
C ALA A 155 12.29 4.70 -24.09
N GLN A 156 12.59 5.23 -22.90
CA GLN A 156 13.93 5.18 -22.30
C GLN A 156 14.21 3.85 -21.57
N ILE A 157 13.24 2.94 -21.50
CA ILE A 157 13.52 1.52 -21.29
C ILE A 157 14.04 1.01 -22.64
N SER A 158 15.32 1.30 -22.85
CA SER A 158 16.08 1.20 -24.07
C SER A 158 15.83 -0.11 -24.81
N PRO A 159 15.58 -0.09 -26.13
CA PRO A 159 15.59 -1.29 -26.96
C PRO A 159 16.98 -1.96 -27.01
N ASP A 160 18.05 -1.26 -26.62
CA ASP A 160 19.43 -1.75 -26.68
C ASP A 160 19.99 -2.28 -25.37
N CYS A 161 19.22 -2.26 -24.27
CA CYS A 161 19.59 -3.06 -23.11
C CYS A 161 19.12 -4.50 -23.40
N PRO A 162 20.03 -5.45 -23.66
CA PRO A 162 19.62 -6.85 -23.77
C PRO A 162 18.81 -7.16 -22.52
N PRO A 163 17.62 -7.79 -22.65
CA PRO A 163 16.77 -8.06 -21.51
C PRO A 163 17.62 -8.82 -20.50
N CYS A 164 17.99 -8.17 -19.41
CA CYS A 164 18.72 -8.84 -18.35
C CYS A 164 17.78 -9.92 -17.83
N PRO A 165 17.97 -11.20 -18.21
CA PRO A 165 16.96 -12.24 -18.01
C PRO A 165 16.74 -12.55 -16.55
N SER A 166 17.66 -12.09 -15.68
CA SER A 166 17.67 -12.41 -14.26
C SER A 166 16.76 -11.53 -13.41
N ARG A 167 16.64 -10.23 -13.69
CA ARG A 167 15.94 -9.31 -12.78
C ARG A 167 14.41 -9.36 -12.91
N ASN A 168 13.90 -9.43 -14.15
CA ASN A 168 12.45 -9.39 -14.37
C ASN A 168 11.78 -10.77 -14.19
N ARG A 169 12.50 -11.86 -14.46
CA ARG A 169 12.02 -13.24 -14.21
C ARG A 169 12.02 -13.60 -12.73
N TYR A 170 12.98 -13.09 -11.95
CA TYR A 170 13.04 -13.37 -10.52
C TYR A 170 11.90 -12.68 -9.76
N GLN A 171 11.62 -11.40 -10.06
CA GLN A 171 10.50 -10.68 -9.46
C GLN A 171 9.14 -11.23 -9.89
N ARG A 172 8.91 -11.50 -11.18
CA ARG A 172 7.65 -12.10 -11.64
C ARG A 172 7.41 -13.49 -11.06
N ARG A 173 8.43 -14.34 -10.97
CA ARG A 173 8.30 -15.67 -10.36
C ARG A 173 8.07 -15.62 -8.85
N ARG A 174 8.62 -14.63 -8.16
CA ARG A 174 8.42 -14.51 -6.71
C ARG A 174 7.01 -14.02 -6.36
N ILE A 175 6.52 -13.02 -7.09
CA ILE A 175 5.15 -12.51 -6.93
C ILE A 175 4.13 -13.58 -7.37
N SER A 176 4.34 -14.23 -8.52
CA SER A 176 3.48 -15.31 -8.99
C SER A 176 3.46 -16.50 -8.03
N LYS A 177 4.61 -16.99 -7.57
CA LYS A 177 4.68 -18.07 -6.58
C LYS A 177 4.06 -17.70 -5.25
N TYR A 178 4.23 -16.45 -4.82
CA TYR A 178 3.64 -15.99 -3.57
C TYR A 178 2.11 -15.93 -3.66
N LEU A 179 1.58 -15.39 -4.77
CA LEU A 179 0.13 -15.35 -5.02
C LEU A 179 -0.45 -16.76 -5.23
N GLU A 180 0.27 -17.65 -5.91
CA GLU A 180 -0.12 -19.06 -6.07
C GLU A 180 -0.10 -19.82 -4.74
N GLN A 181 0.90 -19.61 -3.90
CA GLN A 181 0.96 -20.23 -2.57
C GLN A 181 -0.15 -19.73 -1.65
N GLN A 182 -0.46 -18.45 -1.67
CA GLN A 182 -1.59 -17.88 -0.92
C GLN A 182 -2.91 -18.41 -1.45
N TRP A 183 -3.10 -18.45 -2.78
CA TRP A 183 -4.31 -18.97 -3.39
C TRP A 183 -4.52 -20.47 -3.11
N CYS A 184 -3.46 -21.27 -3.16
CA CYS A 184 -3.50 -22.70 -2.81
C CYS A 184 -3.79 -22.91 -1.32
N ALA A 185 -3.28 -22.07 -0.43
CA ALA A 185 -3.56 -22.15 1.01
C ALA A 185 -5.01 -21.79 1.34
N GLU A 186 -5.58 -20.81 0.64
CA GLU A 186 -6.96 -20.33 0.88
C GLU A 186 -8.02 -21.21 0.20
N SER A 187 -7.71 -21.84 -0.95
CA SER A 187 -8.64 -22.70 -1.68
C SER A 187 -8.82 -24.10 -1.06
N GLY A 188 -8.13 -24.42 0.03
CA GLY A 188 -8.25 -25.73 0.70
C GLY A 188 -7.69 -26.91 -0.10
N LEU A 189 -7.03 -26.69 -1.22
CA LEU A 189 -6.45 -27.73 -2.08
C LEU A 189 -5.18 -28.36 -1.51
N TYR A 190 -4.72 -27.90 -0.37
CA TYR A 190 -3.55 -28.48 0.33
C TYR A 190 -3.95 -29.58 1.34
N ARG A 191 -5.04 -30.33 1.08
CA ARG A 191 -5.31 -31.58 1.79
C ARG A 191 -5.10 -32.76 0.85
N LYS A 192 -4.02 -33.51 1.11
CA LYS A 192 -3.60 -34.81 0.55
C LYS A 192 -2.61 -34.71 -0.62
N GLY A 193 -1.32 -34.81 -0.28
CA GLY A 193 -0.28 -35.66 -0.87
C GLY A 193 -0.35 -35.97 -2.36
N VAL A 194 -0.58 -34.99 -3.25
CA VAL A 194 -0.42 -35.18 -4.68
C VAL A 194 0.58 -34.15 -5.18
N SER A 195 1.80 -34.63 -5.37
CA SER A 195 2.84 -33.93 -6.14
C SER A 195 2.41 -33.89 -7.61
N THR A 196 1.74 -32.84 -8.03
CA THR A 196 1.60 -32.53 -9.45
C THR A 196 2.67 -31.50 -9.83
N ARG A 197 3.72 -32.02 -10.51
CA ARG A 197 4.64 -31.18 -11.28
C ARG A 197 3.80 -30.50 -12.34
N CYS A 198 3.64 -29.16 -12.25
CA CYS A 198 3.30 -28.37 -13.40
C CYS A 198 4.56 -28.17 -14.22
N GLY A 199 4.54 -28.67 -15.46
CA GLY A 199 5.57 -28.52 -16.47
C GLY A 199 5.69 -27.09 -17.01
#